data_f709c636693f6e1f231a56d7dbf53f4a
#
_entry.id   f709c636693f6e1f231a56d7dbf53f4a
#
_cell.length_a   1.000
_cell.length_b   1.000
_cell.length_c   1.000
_cell.angle_alpha   90.00
_cell.angle_beta   90.00
_cell.angle_gamma   90.00
#
_symmetry.space_group_name_H-M   'P 1'
#
loop_
_entity.id
_entity.type
_entity.pdbx_description
1 polymer ?
#
loop_
_entity_poly.entity_id
_entity_poly.type
_entity_poly.pdbx_seq_one_letter_code
_entity_poly.pdbx_strand_id
1 'polypeptide(L)'
;MQIRYEAQHCRSAAYDGERRVGVAEFDVQDGRWVITHTEVDPAYGGQGIARRLIEVLIEAARSSGAKIVPVCSYAEKMMRRKEAYADVLAD
;
A
#
# COMPACT_ATOMS: atom_id res chain seq x y z
N MET A 1 13.36 5.28 -9.80
CA MET A 1 12.41 5.20 -8.68
C MET A 1 12.34 3.76 -8.20
N GLN A 2 12.56 3.53 -6.93
CA GLN A 2 12.52 2.20 -6.35
C GLN A 2 11.41 2.14 -5.31
N ILE A 3 10.59 1.08 -5.36
CA ILE A 3 9.55 0.88 -4.37
C ILE A 3 9.85 -0.40 -3.61
N ARG A 4 9.89 -0.32 -2.29
CA ARG A 4 10.26 -1.42 -1.41
C ARG A 4 9.16 -1.74 -0.44
N TYR A 5 8.99 -3.03 -0.14
CA TYR A 5 8.20 -3.45 1.00
C TYR A 5 9.11 -3.49 2.23
N GLU A 6 8.77 -2.72 3.24
CA GLU A 6 9.55 -2.62 4.48
C GLU A 6 8.76 -3.23 5.62
N ALA A 7 8.83 -4.56 5.71
CA ALA A 7 8.04 -5.33 6.66
C ALA A 7 8.23 -4.88 8.11
N GLN A 8 9.47 -4.51 8.49
CA GLN A 8 9.78 -4.07 9.84
C GLN A 8 9.05 -2.79 10.22
N HIS A 9 8.65 -2.02 9.24
CA HIS A 9 7.96 -0.74 9.46
C HIS A 9 6.50 -0.79 9.07
N CYS A 10 5.99 -1.95 8.69
CA CYS A 10 4.59 -2.14 8.25
C CYS A 10 4.22 -1.12 7.16
N ARG A 11 5.04 -1.07 6.10
CA ARG A 11 4.82 -0.10 5.03
C ARG A 11 5.48 -0.52 3.72
N SER A 12 5.02 0.07 2.62
CA SER A 12 5.78 0.17 1.39
C SER A 12 6.31 1.60 1.29
N ALA A 13 7.45 1.77 0.65
CA ALA A 13 8.07 3.09 0.54
C ALA A 13 8.70 3.26 -0.85
N ALA A 14 8.61 4.47 -1.37
CA ALA A 14 9.18 4.84 -2.67
C ALA A 14 10.41 5.71 -2.45
N TYR A 15 11.47 5.42 -3.18
CA TYR A 15 12.75 6.11 -3.05
C TYR A 15 13.22 6.65 -4.40
N ASP A 16 13.68 7.89 -4.38
CA ASP A 16 14.42 8.49 -5.46
C ASP A 16 15.86 8.60 -4.95
N GLY A 17 16.71 7.64 -5.38
CA GLY A 17 18.01 7.48 -4.75
C GLY A 17 17.85 7.09 -3.28
N GLU A 18 18.41 7.90 -2.38
CA GLU A 18 18.30 7.67 -0.94
C GLU A 18 17.13 8.43 -0.30
N ARG A 19 16.47 9.29 -1.08
CA ARG A 19 15.38 10.09 -0.55
C ARG A 19 14.06 9.34 -0.63
N ARG A 20 13.40 9.21 0.52
CA ARG A 20 12.06 8.62 0.55
C ARG A 20 11.04 9.68 0.11
N VAL A 21 10.31 9.39 -0.95
CA VAL A 21 9.37 10.34 -1.54
C VAL A 21 7.91 9.89 -1.46
N GLY A 22 7.67 8.71 -0.94
CA GLY A 22 6.30 8.24 -0.76
C GLY A 22 6.24 7.06 0.19
N VAL A 23 5.07 6.83 0.78
CA VAL A 23 4.87 5.75 1.74
C VAL A 23 3.40 5.34 1.75
N ALA A 24 3.15 4.04 1.96
CA ALA A 24 1.83 3.53 2.29
C ALA A 24 2.00 2.67 3.54
N GLU A 25 1.23 2.98 4.58
CA GLU A 25 1.39 2.38 5.90
C GLU A 25 0.18 1.55 6.30
N PHE A 26 0.43 0.49 7.06
CA PHE A 26 -0.65 -0.33 7.58
C PHE A 26 -0.38 -0.74 9.02
N ASP A 27 -1.46 -1.03 9.74
CA ASP A 27 -1.40 -1.65 11.07
C ASP A 27 -1.95 -3.06 10.97
N VAL A 28 -1.44 -3.96 11.80
CA VAL A 28 -1.99 -5.33 11.88
C VAL A 28 -3.01 -5.35 13.01
N GLN A 29 -4.25 -5.66 12.68
CA GLN A 29 -5.36 -5.75 13.64
C GLN A 29 -6.13 -7.03 13.37
N ASP A 30 -6.21 -7.91 14.36
CA ASP A 30 -6.89 -9.19 14.24
C ASP A 30 -6.41 -10.01 13.04
N GLY A 31 -5.11 -9.95 12.76
CA GLY A 31 -4.51 -10.65 11.65
C GLY A 31 -4.77 -10.03 10.29
N ARG A 32 -5.45 -8.89 10.23
CA ARG A 32 -5.71 -8.15 9.00
C ARG A 32 -4.78 -6.95 8.90
N TRP A 33 -4.44 -6.59 7.68
CA TRP A 33 -3.62 -5.41 7.40
C TRP A 33 -4.53 -4.23 7.12
N VAL A 34 -4.57 -3.29 8.05
CA VAL A 34 -5.41 -2.10 7.93
C VAL A 34 -4.57 -0.99 7.31
N ILE A 35 -4.81 -0.67 6.03
CA ILE A 35 -4.06 0.41 5.36
C ILE A 35 -4.64 1.73 5.81
N THR A 36 -3.86 2.46 6.60
CA THR A 36 -4.31 3.68 7.28
C THR A 36 -3.91 4.96 6.57
N HIS A 37 -2.82 4.94 5.80
CA HIS A 37 -2.23 6.17 5.30
C HIS A 37 -1.43 5.93 4.04
N THR A 38 -1.58 6.81 3.06
CA THR A 38 -0.77 6.83 1.85
C THR A 38 -0.39 8.27 1.56
N GLU A 39 0.89 8.51 1.34
CA GLU A 39 1.38 9.86 1.10
C GLU A 39 2.49 9.83 0.05
N VAL A 40 2.48 10.80 -0.87
CA VAL A 40 3.52 10.98 -1.88
C VAL A 40 3.91 12.44 -1.90
N ASP A 41 5.21 12.71 -1.95
CA ASP A 41 5.74 14.07 -2.08
C ASP A 41 5.09 14.73 -3.30
N PRO A 42 4.49 15.93 -3.15
CA PRO A 42 3.81 16.60 -4.27
C PRO A 42 4.68 16.80 -5.51
N ALA A 43 5.99 16.92 -5.33
CA ALA A 43 6.92 17.06 -6.45
C ALA A 43 6.92 15.82 -7.36
N TYR A 44 6.44 14.70 -6.86
CA TYR A 44 6.37 13.42 -7.58
C TYR A 44 4.94 13.04 -7.94
N GLY A 45 4.00 13.95 -7.81
CA GLY A 45 2.61 13.70 -8.14
C GLY A 45 2.40 13.40 -9.62
N GLY A 46 1.34 12.66 -9.93
CA GLY A 46 0.99 12.33 -11.31
C GLY A 46 1.82 11.24 -11.95
N GLN A 47 2.69 10.58 -11.19
CA GLN A 47 3.55 9.51 -11.72
C GLN A 47 3.08 8.10 -11.35
N GLY A 48 1.92 7.97 -10.71
CA GLY A 48 1.37 6.67 -10.35
C GLY A 48 2.08 6.03 -9.16
N ILE A 49 2.82 6.78 -8.36
CA ILE A 49 3.60 6.24 -7.24
C ILE A 49 2.67 5.70 -6.15
N ALA A 50 1.62 6.43 -5.80
CA ALA A 50 0.67 6.00 -4.77
C ALA A 50 0.06 4.64 -5.11
N ARG A 51 -0.31 4.45 -6.37
CA ARG A 51 -0.85 3.18 -6.84
C ARG A 51 0.15 2.06 -6.69
N ARG A 52 1.41 2.30 -7.07
CA ARG A 52 2.46 1.29 -6.95
C ARG A 52 2.73 0.94 -5.50
N LEU A 53 2.65 1.91 -4.59
CA LEU A 53 2.82 1.67 -3.16
C LEU A 53 1.74 0.72 -2.64
N ILE A 54 0.49 0.94 -3.01
CA ILE A 54 -0.61 0.07 -2.61
C ILE A 54 -0.46 -1.31 -3.24
N GLU A 55 -0.06 -1.39 -4.51
CA GLU A 55 0.15 -2.68 -5.17
C GLU A 55 1.21 -3.53 -4.47
N VAL A 56 2.28 -2.91 -3.98
CA VAL A 56 3.31 -3.61 -3.22
C VAL A 56 2.73 -4.20 -1.94
N LEU A 57 1.89 -3.45 -1.22
CA LEU A 57 1.23 -3.96 -0.02
C LEU A 57 0.26 -5.10 -0.35
N ILE A 58 -0.46 -4.98 -1.46
CA ILE A 58 -1.38 -6.03 -1.89
C ILE A 58 -0.63 -7.34 -2.15
N GLU A 59 0.50 -7.27 -2.86
CA GLU A 59 1.29 -8.46 -3.15
C GLU A 59 1.91 -9.04 -1.89
N ALA A 60 2.37 -8.20 -0.97
CA ALA A 60 2.92 -8.66 0.30
C ALA A 60 1.84 -9.36 1.14
N ALA A 61 0.64 -8.80 1.19
CA ALA A 61 -0.48 -9.41 1.92
C ALA A 61 -0.86 -10.74 1.28
N ARG A 62 -0.90 -10.79 -0.05
CA ARG A 62 -1.23 -12.01 -0.77
C ARG A 62 -0.22 -13.12 -0.46
N SER A 63 1.06 -12.79 -0.46
CA SER A 63 2.12 -13.74 -0.11
C SER A 63 2.08 -14.20 1.33
N SER A 64 1.59 -13.34 2.23
CA SER A 64 1.49 -13.65 3.66
C SER A 64 0.18 -14.34 4.04
N GLY A 65 -0.76 -14.44 3.12
CA GLY A 65 -2.08 -14.96 3.42
C GLY A 65 -2.94 -14.00 4.22
N ALA A 66 -2.59 -12.71 4.24
CA ALA A 66 -3.32 -11.70 5.00
C ALA A 66 -4.41 -11.06 4.15
N LYS A 67 -5.45 -10.58 4.83
CA LYS A 67 -6.50 -9.77 4.19
C LYS A 67 -6.27 -8.31 4.51
N ILE A 68 -6.71 -7.43 3.62
CA ILE A 68 -6.53 -5.99 3.75
C ILE A 68 -7.86 -5.31 4.04
N VAL A 69 -7.84 -4.40 5.02
CA VAL A 69 -8.93 -3.47 5.28
C VAL A 69 -8.45 -2.09 4.81
N PRO A 70 -8.96 -1.58 3.67
CA PRO A 70 -8.49 -0.30 3.15
C PRO A 70 -9.26 0.86 3.81
N VAL A 71 -8.69 1.43 4.85
CA VAL A 71 -9.28 2.58 5.55
C VAL A 71 -8.92 3.89 4.85
N CYS A 72 -7.69 3.99 4.37
CA CYS A 72 -7.25 5.12 3.57
C CYS A 72 -8.15 5.25 2.33
N SER A 73 -8.68 6.45 2.07
CA SER A 73 -9.62 6.66 0.98
C SER A 73 -9.04 6.29 -0.40
N TYR A 74 -7.76 6.52 -0.59
CA TYR A 74 -7.11 6.17 -1.85
C TYR A 74 -7.07 4.65 -2.04
N ALA A 75 -6.66 3.93 -0.99
CA ALA A 75 -6.59 2.47 -1.02
C ALA A 75 -7.98 1.87 -1.23
N GLU A 76 -8.99 2.41 -0.55
CA GLU A 76 -10.36 1.92 -0.70
C GLU A 76 -10.84 2.06 -2.13
N LYS A 77 -10.70 3.25 -2.71
CA LYS A 77 -11.11 3.48 -4.10
C LYS A 77 -10.43 2.54 -5.06
N MET A 78 -9.12 2.40 -4.90
CA MET A 78 -8.33 1.58 -5.80
C MET A 78 -8.72 0.11 -5.71
N MET A 79 -8.83 -0.42 -4.49
CA MET A 79 -9.04 -1.85 -4.30
C MET A 79 -10.46 -2.30 -4.62
N ARG A 80 -11.46 -1.45 -4.35
CA ARG A 80 -12.84 -1.84 -4.58
C ARG A 80 -13.26 -1.78 -6.05
N ARG A 81 -12.47 -1.12 -6.89
CA ARG A 81 -12.80 -0.98 -8.31
C ARG A 81 -12.37 -2.17 -9.16
N LYS A 82 -11.48 -3.02 -8.66
CA LYS A 82 -10.92 -4.10 -9.46
C LYS A 82 -11.13 -5.44 -8.80
N GLU A 83 -11.70 -6.37 -9.54
CA GLU A 83 -11.85 -7.75 -9.09
C GLU A 83 -10.50 -8.41 -8.81
N ALA A 84 -9.43 -7.92 -9.45
CA ALA A 84 -8.10 -8.46 -9.26
C ALA A 84 -7.62 -8.41 -7.80
N TYR A 85 -8.22 -7.54 -6.99
CA TYR A 85 -7.86 -7.39 -5.58
C TYR A 85 -8.86 -8.03 -4.61
N ALA A 86 -9.92 -8.63 -5.14
CA ALA A 86 -10.98 -9.19 -4.30
C ALA A 86 -10.47 -10.29 -3.37
N ASP A 87 -9.45 -11.02 -3.80
CA ASP A 87 -8.89 -12.13 -3.02
C ASP A 87 -8.19 -11.68 -1.74
N VAL A 88 -7.75 -10.43 -1.68
CA VAL A 88 -7.07 -9.87 -0.49
C VAL A 88 -7.91 -8.87 0.28
N LEU A 89 -9.10 -8.51 -0.22
CA LEU A 89 -9.98 -7.62 0.53
C LEU A 89 -10.64 -8.37 1.69
N ALA A 90 -10.59 -7.79 2.87
CA ALA A 90 -11.33 -8.28 4.02
C ALA A 90 -12.81 -7.90 3.87
N ASP A 91 -13.66 -8.77 4.32
CA ASP A 91 -15.11 -8.53 4.31
C ASP A 91 -15.54 -7.50 5.35
#